data_3df08e53995e03f7fa0389c7bbf4cf68
#
_entry.id   3df08e53995e03f7fa0389c7bbf4cf68
#
_cell.length_a   1.000
_cell.length_b   1.000
_cell.length_c   1.000
_cell.angle_alpha   90.00
_cell.angle_beta   90.00
_cell.angle_gamma   90.00
#
_symmetry.space_group_name_H-M   'P 1'
#
loop_
_entity.id
_entity.type
_entity.pdbx_description
1 polymer ?
#
loop_
_entity_poly.entity_id
_entity_poly.type
_entity_poly.pdbx_seq_one_letter_code
_entity_poly.pdbx_strand_id
1 'polypeptide(L)'
;MKIQETRMNNKITIQFILTFFCLAIAPRANGQMLQLDELEPYPIKNASLLHPLFEKLIQLEEKKEGKINIVHIGDSHIQADFFTNAVRKPLQQQFGNGGYGFTFPYNLNKSIARPYRFSTNVAWQICRNNQPGKCNPGTEFGLSGYGFSTKANQFVLSVEAGEEQYRFNTIKIVAPATTSYRLATIDGNKKPMIHNVQSGVEIHRIRSGETLDVIARNYNVSTAAIKRENKMRTDRIWAGKKLRIPVTITETSVDTSIFRPLEYQRQQQFVSVYHQESPISAIYLLQAGKQNSLNGLILENDNPGVIYHGIGAIGSMVSNFNATPLFFKQLPVLSPDFVIVSFGTNESYSDVTAEEFITNMELFINNIRVFCPDVPILVTTPPTSLLRRERLNNYVLEYSDALMQREDVALWDLYSFTGGLMGAKENSAAIQIAKDNIHYTSGGYINQGTAFVNALLHEYKYYKRNRE
;
A
#
# COMPACT_ATOMS: atom_id res chain seq x y z
N MET A 1 -48.32 20.14 -35.09
CA MET A 1 -48.02 18.88 -34.37
C MET A 1 -46.51 18.90 -34.04
N LYS A 2 -46.14 19.42 -32.87
CA LYS A 2 -44.74 19.54 -32.42
C LYS A 2 -44.52 18.43 -31.40
N ILE A 3 -43.55 17.56 -31.68
CA ILE A 3 -43.06 16.54 -30.76
C ILE A 3 -41.90 17.16 -30.01
N GLN A 4 -42.07 17.32 -28.69
CA GLN A 4 -41.02 17.72 -27.78
C GLN A 4 -40.20 16.46 -27.38
N GLU A 5 -38.94 16.45 -27.74
CA GLU A 5 -37.96 15.49 -27.17
C GLU A 5 -37.50 15.95 -25.78
N THR A 6 -37.86 15.17 -24.79
CA THR A 6 -37.40 15.35 -23.42
C THR A 6 -36.08 14.60 -23.27
N ARG A 7 -34.97 15.31 -23.20
CA ARG A 7 -33.66 14.76 -22.83
C ARG A 7 -33.64 14.47 -21.32
N MET A 8 -33.71 13.22 -20.95
CA MET A 8 -33.42 12.77 -19.59
C MET A 8 -31.87 12.68 -19.41
N ASN A 9 -31.32 13.55 -18.59
CA ASN A 9 -29.95 13.45 -18.09
C ASN A 9 -29.85 12.39 -16.99
N ASN A 10 -29.51 11.16 -17.33
CA ASN A 10 -29.12 10.15 -16.37
C ASN A 10 -27.62 10.27 -16.09
N LYS A 11 -27.24 11.00 -15.05
CA LYS A 11 -25.93 10.87 -14.43
C LYS A 11 -25.89 9.55 -13.65
N ILE A 12 -25.42 8.50 -14.29
CA ILE A 12 -25.09 7.23 -13.62
C ILE A 12 -23.76 7.42 -12.92
N THR A 13 -23.83 7.61 -11.59
CA THR A 13 -22.66 7.54 -10.71
C THR A 13 -22.27 6.07 -10.59
N ILE A 14 -21.29 5.63 -11.35
CA ILE A 14 -20.74 4.27 -11.27
C ILE A 14 -19.83 4.20 -10.05
N GLN A 15 -20.34 3.60 -8.97
CA GLN A 15 -19.53 3.18 -7.82
C GLN A 15 -18.68 1.98 -8.24
N PHE A 16 -17.35 2.17 -8.32
CA PHE A 16 -16.40 1.07 -8.46
C PHE A 16 -16.36 0.28 -7.13
N ILE A 17 -17.10 -0.81 -7.08
CA ILE A 17 -16.92 -1.85 -6.06
C ILE A 17 -15.90 -2.83 -6.63
N LEU A 18 -14.62 -2.61 -6.35
CA LEU A 18 -13.56 -3.61 -6.55
C LEU A 18 -13.67 -4.65 -5.43
N THR A 19 -14.46 -5.69 -5.67
CA THR A 19 -14.51 -6.88 -4.80
C THR A 19 -13.37 -7.80 -5.23
N PHE A 20 -12.24 -7.76 -4.55
CA PHE A 20 -11.17 -8.74 -4.69
C PHE A 20 -11.62 -10.05 -4.03
N PHE A 21 -12.18 -10.97 -4.82
CA PHE A 21 -12.35 -12.36 -4.43
C PHE A 21 -11.08 -13.11 -4.82
N CYS A 22 -10.12 -13.22 -3.92
CA CYS A 22 -9.06 -14.22 -4.03
C CYS A 22 -9.55 -15.51 -3.38
N LEU A 23 -10.23 -16.37 -4.14
CA LEU A 23 -10.33 -17.78 -3.82
C LEU A 23 -8.94 -18.41 -4.09
N ALA A 24 -8.27 -18.82 -3.03
CA ALA A 24 -7.06 -19.62 -3.09
C ALA A 24 -7.44 -21.04 -3.56
N ILE A 25 -7.49 -21.27 -4.87
CA ILE A 25 -7.35 -22.60 -5.44
C ILE A 25 -5.93 -22.63 -6.01
N ALA A 26 -5.03 -23.29 -5.32
CA ALA A 26 -3.69 -23.56 -5.81
C ALA A 26 -3.77 -24.69 -6.87
N PRO A 27 -3.54 -24.42 -8.16
CA PRO A 27 -3.07 -25.45 -9.06
C PRO A 27 -1.55 -25.59 -8.83
N ARG A 28 -1.11 -26.79 -8.49
CA ARG A 28 0.29 -27.19 -8.69
C ARG A 28 0.56 -27.12 -10.19
N ALA A 29 0.94 -25.96 -10.69
CA ALA A 29 1.60 -25.83 -11.97
C ALA A 29 3.09 -25.95 -11.70
N ASN A 30 3.69 -27.06 -12.16
CA ASN A 30 5.13 -27.14 -12.43
C ASN A 30 5.43 -26.14 -13.56
N GLY A 31 5.47 -24.85 -13.24
CA GLY A 31 6.03 -23.82 -14.09
C GLY A 31 7.53 -23.86 -13.90
N GLN A 32 8.26 -24.29 -14.92
CA GLN A 32 9.68 -24.01 -15.05
C GLN A 32 9.84 -22.49 -14.83
N MET A 33 10.45 -22.09 -13.71
CA MET A 33 11.01 -20.76 -13.58
C MET A 33 12.01 -20.62 -14.73
N LEU A 34 11.72 -19.73 -15.67
CA LEU A 34 12.72 -19.28 -16.63
C LEU A 34 13.92 -18.85 -15.80
N GLN A 35 15.10 -19.44 -16.10
CA GLN A 35 16.36 -18.97 -15.56
C GLN A 35 16.59 -17.58 -16.17
N LEU A 36 16.19 -16.53 -15.41
CA LEU A 36 16.39 -15.13 -15.77
C LEU A 36 17.87 -14.72 -15.73
N ASP A 37 18.75 -15.63 -15.36
CA ASP A 37 20.20 -15.38 -15.21
C ASP A 37 20.95 -15.26 -16.56
N GLU A 38 20.31 -15.54 -17.69
CA GLU A 38 20.96 -15.50 -19.03
C GLU A 38 20.48 -14.34 -19.92
N LEU A 39 19.51 -13.52 -19.46
CA LEU A 39 19.08 -12.36 -20.23
C LEU A 39 19.90 -11.14 -19.82
N GLU A 40 20.50 -10.45 -20.79
CA GLU A 40 21.08 -9.12 -20.57
C GLU A 40 20.06 -8.25 -19.82
N PRO A 41 20.45 -7.65 -18.69
CA PRO A 41 19.50 -6.88 -17.89
C PRO A 41 19.03 -5.67 -18.67
N TYR A 42 17.75 -5.36 -18.56
CA TYR A 42 17.16 -4.14 -19.15
C TYR A 42 17.89 -2.91 -18.59
N PRO A 43 18.57 -2.11 -19.41
CA PRO A 43 19.53 -1.11 -18.92
C PRO A 43 18.83 0.02 -18.15
N ILE A 44 19.53 0.56 -17.15
CA ILE A 44 19.15 1.81 -16.49
C ILE A 44 19.79 2.96 -17.23
N LYS A 45 18.97 3.83 -17.85
CA LYS A 45 19.46 5.07 -18.46
C LYS A 45 19.92 6.04 -17.34
N ASN A 46 20.98 6.80 -17.61
CA ASN A 46 21.59 7.73 -16.65
C ASN A 46 22.05 7.06 -15.35
N ALA A 47 22.52 5.82 -15.41
CA ALA A 47 22.95 5.03 -14.24
C ALA A 47 24.06 5.72 -13.42
N SER A 48 24.85 6.62 -14.02
CA SER A 48 25.86 7.41 -13.30
C SER A 48 25.28 8.28 -12.18
N LEU A 49 24.02 8.68 -12.29
CA LEU A 49 23.32 9.40 -11.21
C LEU A 49 23.09 8.55 -9.96
N LEU A 50 23.27 7.22 -10.05
CA LEU A 50 23.16 6.28 -8.93
C LEU A 50 24.52 6.01 -8.25
N HIS A 51 25.62 6.59 -8.73
CA HIS A 51 26.96 6.38 -8.12
C HIS A 51 26.98 6.68 -6.61
N PRO A 52 26.32 7.73 -6.08
CA PRO A 52 26.29 7.96 -4.63
C PRO A 52 25.63 6.80 -3.85
N LEU A 53 24.60 6.14 -4.41
CA LEU A 53 24.03 4.93 -3.83
C LEU A 53 25.04 3.77 -3.88
N PHE A 54 25.71 3.59 -5.02
CA PHE A 54 26.65 2.48 -5.19
C PHE A 54 27.84 2.58 -4.22
N GLU A 55 28.35 3.77 -3.97
CA GLU A 55 29.39 3.99 -2.94
C GLU A 55 28.91 3.57 -1.55
N LYS A 56 27.67 3.94 -1.16
CA LYS A 56 27.09 3.52 0.13
C LYS A 56 26.92 2.00 0.20
N LEU A 57 26.48 1.36 -0.88
CA LEU A 57 26.34 -0.11 -0.95
C LEU A 57 27.69 -0.81 -0.82
N ILE A 58 28.74 -0.27 -1.44
CA ILE A 58 30.12 -0.80 -1.31
C ILE A 58 30.59 -0.67 0.15
N GLN A 59 30.42 0.50 0.76
CA GLN A 59 30.77 0.71 2.17
C GLN A 59 30.03 -0.25 3.10
N LEU A 60 28.74 -0.46 2.87
CA LEU A 60 27.95 -1.40 3.64
C LEU A 60 28.44 -2.85 3.44
N GLU A 61 28.79 -3.24 2.21
CA GLU A 61 29.30 -4.58 1.89
C GLU A 61 30.68 -4.83 2.52
N GLU A 62 31.57 -3.81 2.53
CA GLU A 62 32.93 -3.90 3.07
C GLU A 62 32.96 -3.85 4.60
N LYS A 63 32.25 -2.88 5.21
CA LYS A 63 32.30 -2.62 6.65
C LYS A 63 31.33 -3.47 7.46
N LYS A 64 30.25 -3.94 6.84
CA LYS A 64 29.12 -4.62 7.50
C LYS A 64 28.52 -3.78 8.64
N GLU A 65 28.48 -2.46 8.46
CA GLU A 65 27.96 -1.49 9.42
C GLU A 65 27.00 -0.51 8.75
N GLY A 66 26.03 0.01 9.53
CA GLY A 66 25.07 0.98 9.06
C GLY A 66 23.89 0.40 8.29
N LYS A 67 23.06 1.28 7.77
CA LYS A 67 21.84 0.95 7.05
C LYS A 67 21.71 1.81 5.80
N ILE A 68 21.11 1.25 4.75
CA ILE A 68 20.78 1.96 3.52
C ILE A 68 19.26 1.90 3.35
N ASN A 69 18.64 3.06 3.30
CA ASN A 69 17.19 3.23 3.16
C ASN A 69 16.82 3.51 1.70
N ILE A 70 16.14 2.57 1.08
CA ILE A 70 15.59 2.69 -0.26
C ILE A 70 14.09 2.97 -0.14
N VAL A 71 13.60 4.05 -0.73
CA VAL A 71 12.19 4.45 -0.68
C VAL A 71 11.58 4.34 -2.06
N HIS A 72 10.61 3.45 -2.23
CA HIS A 72 9.87 3.26 -3.48
C HIS A 72 8.45 3.80 -3.34
N ILE A 73 8.14 4.86 -4.08
CA ILE A 73 6.87 5.58 -4.03
C ILE A 73 6.09 5.31 -5.31
N GLY A 74 4.80 5.00 -5.18
CA GLY A 74 3.95 4.75 -6.34
C GLY A 74 2.48 4.57 -6.01
N ASP A 75 1.79 3.92 -6.90
CA ASP A 75 0.35 3.67 -6.84
C ASP A 75 0.00 2.25 -6.32
N SER A 76 -1.07 1.64 -6.88
CA SER A 76 -1.50 0.28 -6.53
C SER A 76 -0.49 -0.80 -6.93
N HIS A 77 0.34 -0.56 -7.94
CA HIS A 77 1.37 -1.51 -8.38
C HIS A 77 2.45 -1.71 -7.30
N ILE A 78 2.72 -0.67 -6.51
CA ILE A 78 3.70 -0.70 -5.42
C ILE A 78 3.06 -1.16 -4.10
N GLN A 79 1.79 -0.78 -3.86
CA GLN A 79 1.09 -1.07 -2.60
C GLN A 79 0.96 -2.57 -2.30
N ALA A 80 0.81 -3.42 -3.32
CA ALA A 80 0.61 -4.85 -3.17
C ALA A 80 1.84 -5.62 -2.64
N ASP A 81 3.01 -4.98 -2.57
CA ASP A 81 4.31 -5.50 -2.09
C ASP A 81 4.84 -6.74 -2.84
N PHE A 82 4.30 -7.07 -4.02
CA PHE A 82 4.86 -8.15 -4.83
C PHE A 82 6.11 -7.71 -5.57
N PHE A 83 6.04 -6.56 -6.25
CA PHE A 83 7.18 -5.95 -6.92
C PHE A 83 8.27 -5.58 -5.91
N THR A 84 7.91 -4.80 -4.89
CA THR A 84 8.84 -4.29 -3.88
C THR A 84 9.52 -5.39 -3.09
N ASN A 85 8.82 -6.49 -2.80
CA ASN A 85 9.39 -7.65 -2.13
C ASN A 85 10.36 -8.44 -3.04
N ALA A 86 10.09 -8.51 -4.35
CA ALA A 86 11.00 -9.12 -5.32
C ALA A 86 12.31 -8.32 -5.48
N VAL A 87 12.28 -7.01 -5.19
CA VAL A 87 13.48 -6.15 -5.14
C VAL A 87 14.17 -6.23 -3.77
N ARG A 88 13.39 -6.14 -2.69
CA ARG A 88 13.87 -6.13 -1.30
C ARG A 88 14.69 -7.38 -0.96
N LYS A 89 14.14 -8.56 -1.26
CA LYS A 89 14.77 -9.83 -0.87
C LYS A 89 16.19 -10.01 -1.43
N PRO A 90 16.47 -9.86 -2.73
CA PRO A 90 17.84 -9.99 -3.25
C PRO A 90 18.80 -8.93 -2.68
N LEU A 91 18.35 -7.67 -2.51
CA LEU A 91 19.16 -6.63 -1.91
C LEU A 91 19.53 -6.96 -0.46
N GLN A 92 18.55 -7.44 0.34
CA GLN A 92 18.80 -7.86 1.71
C GLN A 92 19.67 -9.12 1.82
N GLN A 93 19.54 -10.04 0.87
CA GLN A 93 20.41 -11.22 0.79
C GLN A 93 21.88 -10.85 0.51
N GLN A 94 22.12 -9.86 -0.35
CA GLN A 94 23.47 -9.45 -0.72
C GLN A 94 24.09 -8.50 0.33
N PHE A 95 23.34 -7.51 0.81
CA PHE A 95 23.87 -6.41 1.61
C PHE A 95 23.51 -6.47 3.11
N GLY A 96 22.72 -7.46 3.53
CA GLY A 96 22.20 -7.58 4.89
C GLY A 96 20.77 -7.05 5.04
N ASN A 97 20.05 -7.57 6.04
CA ASN A 97 18.67 -7.25 6.32
C ASN A 97 18.58 -6.28 7.51
N GLY A 98 18.41 -4.98 7.25
CA GLY A 98 18.22 -3.93 8.26
C GLY A 98 16.80 -3.81 8.81
N GLY A 99 15.86 -4.64 8.32
CA GLY A 99 14.45 -4.61 8.67
C GLY A 99 13.56 -4.45 7.45
N TYR A 100 12.23 -4.48 7.67
CA TYR A 100 11.26 -4.30 6.58
C TYR A 100 11.13 -2.84 6.15
N GLY A 101 11.14 -1.93 7.12
CA GLY A 101 10.92 -0.52 6.90
C GLY A 101 9.46 -0.08 7.06
N PHE A 102 8.98 0.74 6.14
CA PHE A 102 7.66 1.37 6.23
C PHE A 102 6.53 0.37 6.07
N THR A 103 5.53 0.46 6.94
CA THR A 103 4.27 -0.30 6.87
C THR A 103 3.08 0.56 7.32
N PHE A 104 1.88 0.17 6.88
CA PHE A 104 0.63 0.87 7.17
C PHE A 104 -0.50 -0.16 7.31
N PRO A 105 -1.59 0.10 8.07
CA PRO A 105 -2.67 -0.87 8.32
C PRO A 105 -3.58 -1.12 7.09
N TYR A 106 -3.00 -1.48 5.96
CA TYR A 106 -3.71 -1.73 4.70
C TYR A 106 -4.79 -2.83 4.83
N ASN A 107 -4.55 -3.86 5.64
CA ASN A 107 -5.52 -4.95 5.82
C ASN A 107 -6.81 -4.49 6.50
N LEU A 108 -6.80 -3.42 7.30
CA LEU A 108 -8.01 -2.84 7.86
C LEU A 108 -8.86 -2.13 6.80
N ASN A 109 -8.28 -1.81 5.64
CA ASN A 109 -8.98 -1.31 4.44
C ASN A 109 -9.19 -2.42 3.39
N LYS A 110 -9.26 -3.70 3.79
CA LYS A 110 -9.44 -4.84 2.90
C LYS A 110 -8.38 -4.92 1.78
N SER A 111 -7.20 -4.38 2.02
CA SER A 111 -6.07 -4.42 1.10
C SER A 111 -4.96 -5.31 1.65
N ILE A 112 -3.96 -5.62 0.81
CA ILE A 112 -2.83 -6.46 1.22
C ILE A 112 -1.93 -5.63 2.14
N ALA A 113 -1.60 -6.19 3.32
CA ALA A 113 -0.56 -5.68 4.21
C ALA A 113 0.40 -6.84 4.50
N ARG A 114 1.57 -6.81 3.92
CA ARG A 114 2.61 -7.83 4.13
C ARG A 114 3.91 -7.15 4.55
N PRO A 115 4.68 -7.78 5.40
CA PRO A 115 4.45 -9.03 6.14
C PRO A 115 3.72 -8.83 7.49
N TYR A 116 3.24 -7.60 7.77
CA TYR A 116 2.62 -7.28 9.06
C TYR A 116 1.10 -7.35 9.00
N ARG A 117 0.52 -7.89 10.07
CA ARG A 117 -0.92 -7.93 10.28
C ARG A 117 -1.33 -6.91 11.34
N PHE A 118 -2.28 -6.08 11.00
CA PHE A 118 -2.89 -5.13 11.94
C PHE A 118 -4.24 -5.65 12.42
N SER A 119 -4.52 -5.46 13.71
CA SER A 119 -5.82 -5.76 14.31
C SER A 119 -6.19 -4.67 15.30
N THR A 120 -7.48 -4.45 15.52
CA THR A 120 -7.97 -3.40 16.40
C THR A 120 -9.32 -3.75 16.99
N ASN A 121 -9.64 -3.17 18.15
CA ASN A 121 -10.93 -3.32 18.85
C ASN A 121 -11.97 -2.25 18.47
N VAL A 122 -11.61 -1.27 17.64
CA VAL A 122 -12.48 -0.15 17.26
C VAL A 122 -12.49 0.06 15.75
N ALA A 123 -13.50 0.78 15.26
CA ALA A 123 -13.53 1.21 13.87
C ALA A 123 -12.56 2.37 13.64
N TRP A 124 -11.83 2.31 12.52
CA TRP A 124 -10.99 3.38 12.00
C TRP A 124 -11.57 3.90 10.70
N GLN A 125 -11.50 5.19 10.51
CA GLN A 125 -11.74 5.79 9.21
C GLN A 125 -10.45 5.71 8.41
N ILE A 126 -10.56 5.15 7.21
CA ILE A 126 -9.47 5.08 6.23
C ILE A 126 -9.94 5.76 4.97
N CYS A 127 -9.21 6.76 4.53
CA CYS A 127 -9.50 7.46 3.29
C CYS A 127 -8.20 7.71 2.49
N ARG A 128 -8.35 8.01 1.21
CA ARG A 128 -7.23 8.14 0.27
C ARG A 128 -7.04 9.58 -0.14
N ASN A 129 -5.80 9.99 -0.41
CA ASN A 129 -5.46 11.33 -0.88
C ASN A 129 -6.10 11.66 -2.25
N ASN A 130 -6.44 10.65 -3.07
CA ASN A 130 -7.16 10.83 -4.32
C ASN A 130 -8.70 10.97 -4.15
N GLN A 131 -9.22 10.88 -2.93
CA GLN A 131 -10.65 11.03 -2.62
C GLN A 131 -10.86 11.85 -1.33
N PRO A 132 -10.26 13.05 -1.22
CA PRO A 132 -10.28 13.83 0.03
C PRO A 132 -11.71 14.20 0.47
N GLY A 133 -12.64 14.37 -0.46
CA GLY A 133 -14.05 14.65 -0.14
C GLY A 133 -14.81 13.53 0.56
N LYS A 134 -14.24 12.32 0.64
CA LYS A 134 -14.80 11.20 1.40
C LYS A 134 -14.24 11.09 2.83
N CYS A 135 -13.31 11.94 3.18
CA CYS A 135 -12.67 11.96 4.49
C CYS A 135 -13.39 12.90 5.45
N ASN A 136 -13.23 12.69 6.76
CA ASN A 136 -13.66 13.67 7.73
C ASN A 136 -12.88 14.99 7.54
N PRO A 137 -13.50 16.15 7.78
CA PRO A 137 -12.79 17.41 7.78
C PRO A 137 -11.57 17.37 8.71
N GLY A 138 -10.45 17.91 8.25
CA GLY A 138 -9.19 17.91 9.02
C GLY A 138 -8.40 16.60 8.97
N THR A 139 -8.77 15.64 8.10
CA THR A 139 -7.95 14.45 7.87
C THR A 139 -6.64 14.85 7.20
N GLU A 140 -5.51 14.46 7.80
CA GLU A 140 -4.17 14.71 7.29
C GLU A 140 -3.62 13.47 6.58
N PHE A 141 -3.24 13.64 5.32
CA PHE A 141 -2.58 12.61 4.51
C PHE A 141 -1.07 12.79 4.63
N GLY A 142 -0.43 11.84 5.29
CA GLY A 142 1.02 11.84 5.43
C GLY A 142 1.70 10.81 4.53
N LEU A 143 2.76 10.22 5.04
CA LEU A 143 3.70 9.37 4.32
C LEU A 143 3.06 8.19 3.56
N SER A 144 1.96 7.63 4.08
CA SER A 144 1.25 6.52 3.41
C SER A 144 0.42 6.93 2.20
N GLY A 145 0.13 8.22 1.98
CA GLY A 145 -0.90 8.67 1.06
C GLY A 145 -2.34 8.39 1.52
N TYR A 146 -2.51 7.94 2.77
CA TYR A 146 -3.81 7.66 3.40
C TYR A 146 -4.01 8.52 4.64
N GLY A 147 -5.26 8.89 4.88
CA GLY A 147 -5.73 9.34 6.18
C GLY A 147 -6.24 8.14 6.99
N PHE A 148 -5.75 7.97 8.20
CA PHE A 148 -6.12 6.89 9.10
C PHE A 148 -6.35 7.44 10.50
N SER A 149 -7.60 7.44 10.94
CA SER A 149 -7.97 8.05 12.21
C SER A 149 -9.15 7.35 12.88
N THR A 150 -9.28 7.49 14.20
CA THR A 150 -10.44 7.05 14.97
C THR A 150 -10.88 8.12 15.97
N LYS A 151 -12.19 8.18 16.25
CA LYS A 151 -12.79 9.00 17.31
C LYS A 151 -12.97 8.24 18.62
N ALA A 152 -12.59 6.96 18.65
CA ALA A 152 -12.71 6.15 19.86
C ALA A 152 -11.84 6.71 20.99
N ASN A 153 -12.40 6.75 22.18
CA ASN A 153 -11.71 7.25 23.39
C ASN A 153 -10.78 6.22 24.02
N GLN A 154 -10.87 4.97 23.60
CA GLN A 154 -9.97 3.88 24.01
C GLN A 154 -9.83 2.94 22.82
N PHE A 155 -8.60 2.70 22.41
CA PHE A 155 -8.31 1.74 21.34
C PHE A 155 -7.01 0.99 21.61
N VAL A 156 -6.92 -0.15 20.98
CA VAL A 156 -5.69 -0.90 20.77
C VAL A 156 -5.55 -1.16 19.28
N LEU A 157 -4.41 -0.81 18.72
CA LEU A 157 -4.00 -1.20 17.38
C LEU A 157 -2.79 -2.10 17.52
N SER A 158 -2.95 -3.40 17.25
CA SER A 158 -1.85 -4.36 17.25
C SER A 158 -1.19 -4.45 15.88
N VAL A 159 0.11 -4.71 15.90
CA VAL A 159 0.92 -4.95 14.72
C VAL A 159 1.75 -6.20 14.97
N GLU A 160 1.59 -7.23 14.15
CA GLU A 160 2.26 -8.52 14.28
C GLU A 160 3.05 -8.84 13.00
N ALA A 161 4.32 -9.24 13.15
CA ALA A 161 5.12 -9.77 12.07
C ALA A 161 4.65 -11.18 11.70
N GLY A 162 4.36 -11.42 10.42
CA GLY A 162 3.96 -12.73 9.91
C GLY A 162 5.14 -13.67 9.62
N GLU A 163 6.35 -13.15 9.58
CA GLU A 163 7.57 -13.89 9.26
C GLU A 163 8.68 -13.55 10.26
N GLU A 164 9.43 -14.55 10.72
CA GLU A 164 10.50 -14.40 11.73
C GLU A 164 11.59 -13.40 11.31
N GLN A 165 11.94 -13.38 10.02
CA GLN A 165 12.95 -12.46 9.46
C GLN A 165 12.56 -10.97 9.56
N TYR A 166 11.29 -10.66 9.84
CA TYR A 166 10.77 -9.31 10.00
C TYR A 166 10.44 -8.94 11.45
N ARG A 167 10.99 -9.68 12.43
CA ARG A 167 11.05 -9.19 13.81
C ARG A 167 11.86 -7.90 13.86
N PHE A 168 11.56 -7.05 14.82
CA PHE A 168 12.09 -5.70 14.88
C PHE A 168 12.53 -5.30 16.29
N ASN A 169 13.53 -4.44 16.35
CA ASN A 169 14.04 -3.81 17.57
C ASN A 169 13.59 -2.35 17.66
N THR A 170 13.65 -1.63 16.53
CA THR A 170 13.33 -0.21 16.45
C THR A 170 11.96 -0.01 15.81
N ILE A 171 11.13 0.77 16.47
CA ILE A 171 9.79 1.13 16.04
C ILE A 171 9.71 2.65 15.95
N LYS A 172 9.41 3.17 14.76
CA LYS A 172 9.15 4.59 14.55
C LYS A 172 7.67 4.76 14.21
N ILE A 173 6.92 5.48 15.05
CA ILE A 173 5.52 5.81 14.79
C ILE A 173 5.50 7.14 14.06
N VAL A 174 5.02 7.15 12.82
CA VAL A 174 4.86 8.36 12.00
C VAL A 174 3.42 8.84 12.09
N ALA A 175 3.24 10.07 12.56
CA ALA A 175 1.93 10.67 12.77
C ALA A 175 2.00 12.18 12.51
N PRO A 176 0.85 12.87 12.35
CA PRO A 176 0.83 14.33 12.41
C PRO A 176 1.42 14.84 13.74
N ALA A 177 2.00 16.04 13.74
CA ALA A 177 2.72 16.59 14.89
C ALA A 177 1.92 16.67 16.20
N THR A 178 0.59 16.66 16.10
CA THR A 178 -0.33 16.78 17.24
C THR A 178 -0.78 15.43 17.81
N THR A 179 -0.31 14.32 17.25
CA THR A 179 -0.77 12.97 17.60
C THR A 179 0.27 12.27 18.45
N SER A 180 -0.15 11.62 19.54
CA SER A 180 0.70 10.80 20.39
C SER A 180 0.08 9.43 20.63
N TYR A 181 0.93 8.42 20.75
CA TYR A 181 0.56 7.07 21.09
C TYR A 181 1.40 6.57 22.27
N ARG A 182 0.83 5.70 23.08
CA ARG A 182 1.62 4.85 23.98
C ARG A 182 1.87 3.54 23.27
N LEU A 183 3.10 3.10 23.29
CA LEU A 183 3.50 1.81 22.75
C LEU A 183 3.63 0.80 23.90
N ALA A 184 3.23 -0.43 23.64
CA ALA A 184 3.34 -1.51 24.61
C ALA A 184 3.68 -2.84 23.95
N THR A 185 4.23 -3.74 24.73
CA THR A 185 4.38 -5.18 24.43
C THR A 185 3.53 -6.00 25.39
N ILE A 186 3.47 -7.31 25.15
CA ILE A 186 2.80 -8.28 26.01
C ILE A 186 3.74 -9.45 26.23
N ASP A 187 3.80 -9.96 27.47
CA ASP A 187 4.58 -11.15 27.76
C ASP A 187 3.88 -12.43 27.31
N GLY A 188 4.64 -13.29 26.68
CA GLY A 188 4.16 -14.61 26.28
C GLY A 188 3.09 -14.56 25.18
N ASN A 189 2.29 -15.63 25.11
CA ASN A 189 1.27 -15.82 24.06
C ASN A 189 -0.12 -15.29 24.43
N LYS A 190 -0.21 -14.33 25.35
CA LYS A 190 -1.49 -13.74 25.75
C LYS A 190 -2.06 -12.92 24.59
N LYS A 191 -3.39 -12.91 24.47
CA LYS A 191 -4.11 -12.09 23.50
C LYS A 191 -4.83 -10.96 24.23
N PRO A 192 -4.57 -9.69 23.91
CA PRO A 192 -5.18 -8.57 24.62
C PRO A 192 -6.65 -8.36 24.23
N MET A 193 -7.06 -8.87 23.09
CA MET A 193 -8.43 -8.69 22.59
C MET A 193 -9.27 -9.91 22.91
N ILE A 194 -10.30 -9.71 23.70
CA ILE A 194 -11.28 -10.73 24.07
C ILE A 194 -12.53 -10.45 23.23
N HIS A 195 -12.90 -11.39 22.38
CA HIS A 195 -14.11 -11.32 21.58
C HIS A 195 -15.25 -12.01 22.29
N ASN A 196 -16.18 -11.23 22.84
CA ASN A 196 -17.43 -11.74 23.40
C ASN A 196 -18.48 -11.78 22.30
N VAL A 197 -18.86 -12.98 21.90
CA VAL A 197 -19.90 -13.17 20.87
C VAL A 197 -21.24 -13.31 21.58
N GLN A 198 -22.13 -12.37 21.34
CA GLN A 198 -23.49 -12.38 21.88
C GLN A 198 -24.51 -12.44 20.76
N SER A 199 -25.61 -13.16 20.97
CA SER A 199 -26.76 -13.09 20.08
C SER A 199 -27.57 -11.84 20.40
N GLY A 200 -27.79 -11.01 19.37
CA GLY A 200 -28.59 -9.79 19.48
C GLY A 200 -29.71 -9.76 18.46
N VAL A 201 -30.53 -8.72 18.53
CA VAL A 201 -31.59 -8.45 17.56
C VAL A 201 -31.54 -7.01 17.12
N GLU A 202 -31.40 -6.76 15.82
CA GLU A 202 -31.56 -5.44 15.22
C GLU A 202 -32.95 -5.25 14.63
N ILE A 203 -33.46 -4.02 14.68
CA ILE A 203 -34.77 -3.68 14.11
C ILE A 203 -34.57 -3.03 12.74
N HIS A 204 -34.88 -3.75 11.70
CA HIS A 204 -34.86 -3.22 10.33
C HIS A 204 -36.26 -2.70 9.95
N ARG A 205 -36.37 -1.48 9.39
CA ARG A 205 -37.59 -0.96 8.79
C ARG A 205 -37.57 -1.26 7.30
N ILE A 206 -38.47 -2.12 6.87
CA ILE A 206 -38.57 -2.59 5.47
C ILE A 206 -38.82 -1.40 4.55
N ARG A 207 -37.99 -1.23 3.53
CA ARG A 207 -38.13 -0.21 2.50
C ARG A 207 -38.95 -0.75 1.32
N SER A 208 -39.51 0.14 0.52
CA SER A 208 -40.21 -0.26 -0.70
C SER A 208 -39.24 -0.97 -1.66
N GLY A 209 -39.66 -2.13 -2.19
CA GLY A 209 -38.86 -2.95 -3.11
C GLY A 209 -37.85 -3.90 -2.44
N GLU A 210 -37.70 -3.89 -1.11
CA GLU A 210 -36.85 -4.87 -0.43
C GLU A 210 -37.53 -6.24 -0.36
N THR A 211 -36.75 -7.29 -0.55
CA THR A 211 -37.13 -8.68 -0.33
C THR A 211 -36.44 -9.23 0.93
N LEU A 212 -37.01 -10.31 1.49
CA LEU A 212 -36.43 -10.95 2.66
C LEU A 212 -34.99 -11.43 2.39
N ASP A 213 -34.71 -11.90 1.16
CA ASP A 213 -33.38 -12.32 0.72
C ASP A 213 -32.36 -11.17 0.66
N VAL A 214 -32.76 -10.00 0.20
CA VAL A 214 -31.91 -8.81 0.17
C VAL A 214 -31.57 -8.38 1.57
N ILE A 215 -32.57 -8.35 2.47
CA ILE A 215 -32.36 -8.00 3.88
C ILE A 215 -31.43 -9.03 4.54
N ALA A 216 -31.69 -10.32 4.34
CA ALA A 216 -30.86 -11.40 4.90
C ALA A 216 -29.38 -11.27 4.47
N ARG A 217 -29.11 -10.99 3.19
CA ARG A 217 -27.75 -10.76 2.68
C ARG A 217 -27.11 -9.51 3.29
N ASN A 218 -27.85 -8.42 3.41
CA ASN A 218 -27.32 -7.16 3.98
C ASN A 218 -26.88 -7.32 5.44
N TYR A 219 -27.57 -8.17 6.20
CA TYR A 219 -27.25 -8.47 7.60
C TYR A 219 -26.40 -9.73 7.79
N ASN A 220 -25.99 -10.39 6.71
CA ASN A 220 -25.23 -11.64 6.73
C ASN A 220 -25.88 -12.74 7.59
N VAL A 221 -27.20 -12.90 7.46
CA VAL A 221 -28.01 -13.93 8.16
C VAL A 221 -28.83 -14.71 7.15
N SER A 222 -29.32 -15.87 7.53
CA SER A 222 -30.24 -16.62 6.65
C SER A 222 -31.65 -16.10 6.74
N THR A 223 -32.42 -16.20 5.66
CA THR A 223 -33.87 -15.90 5.65
C THR A 223 -34.61 -16.77 6.66
N ALA A 224 -34.20 -18.01 6.83
CA ALA A 224 -34.74 -18.92 7.85
C ALA A 224 -34.56 -18.40 9.28
N ALA A 225 -33.38 -17.78 9.58
CA ALA A 225 -33.11 -17.16 10.89
C ALA A 225 -34.02 -15.95 11.12
N ILE A 226 -34.21 -15.09 10.11
CA ILE A 226 -35.11 -13.94 10.19
C ILE A 226 -36.57 -14.42 10.38
N LYS A 227 -37.03 -15.42 9.62
CA LYS A 227 -38.37 -15.98 9.77
C LYS A 227 -38.61 -16.54 11.16
N ARG A 228 -37.66 -17.28 11.71
CA ARG A 228 -37.75 -17.84 13.06
C ARG A 228 -37.87 -16.74 14.12
N GLU A 229 -37.02 -15.70 14.04
CA GLU A 229 -37.04 -14.57 14.96
C GLU A 229 -38.38 -13.79 14.94
N ASN A 230 -39.02 -13.68 13.75
CA ASN A 230 -40.27 -12.94 13.55
C ASN A 230 -41.50 -13.84 13.55
N LYS A 231 -41.36 -15.15 13.82
CA LYS A 231 -42.48 -16.14 13.77
C LYS A 231 -43.19 -16.16 12.40
N MET A 232 -42.46 -15.92 11.32
CA MET A 232 -42.99 -15.88 9.97
C MET A 232 -43.03 -17.28 9.33
N ARG A 233 -44.10 -17.58 8.63
CA ARG A 233 -44.27 -18.83 7.87
C ARG A 233 -43.89 -18.70 6.39
N THR A 234 -43.91 -17.48 5.86
CA THR A 234 -43.62 -17.17 4.45
C THR A 234 -42.59 -16.04 4.35
N ASP A 235 -42.06 -15.79 3.16
CA ASP A 235 -41.08 -14.72 2.90
C ASP A 235 -41.77 -13.37 2.62
N ARG A 236 -43.13 -13.29 2.76
CA ARG A 236 -43.84 -12.04 2.53
C ARG A 236 -43.52 -11.00 3.59
N ILE A 237 -43.09 -9.85 3.14
CA ILE A 237 -42.79 -8.66 3.97
C ILE A 237 -43.50 -7.44 3.36
N TRP A 238 -43.74 -6.41 4.16
CA TRP A 238 -44.41 -5.19 3.72
C TRP A 238 -43.60 -3.96 4.05
N ALA A 239 -43.43 -3.06 3.09
CA ALA A 239 -42.75 -1.80 3.30
C ALA A 239 -43.33 -1.01 4.50
N GLY A 240 -42.44 -0.38 5.26
CA GLY A 240 -42.81 0.38 6.45
C GLY A 240 -42.94 -0.42 7.75
N LYS A 241 -43.08 -1.76 7.67
CA LYS A 241 -43.09 -2.62 8.86
C LYS A 241 -41.70 -2.81 9.43
N LYS A 242 -41.62 -3.07 10.75
CA LYS A 242 -40.39 -3.43 11.46
C LYS A 242 -40.18 -4.93 11.37
N LEU A 243 -38.95 -5.34 11.09
CA LEU A 243 -38.48 -6.71 11.03
C LEU A 243 -37.35 -6.89 12.05
N ARG A 244 -37.46 -7.88 12.91
CA ARG A 244 -36.43 -8.25 13.87
C ARG A 244 -35.39 -9.11 13.16
N ILE A 245 -34.17 -8.67 13.12
CA ILE A 245 -33.06 -9.37 12.48
C ILE A 245 -32.18 -9.96 13.58
N PRO A 246 -32.06 -11.31 13.69
CA PRO A 246 -31.12 -11.91 14.60
C PRO A 246 -29.70 -11.61 14.12
N VAL A 247 -28.91 -10.92 14.91
CA VAL A 247 -27.54 -10.56 14.59
C VAL A 247 -26.59 -11.15 15.60
N THR A 248 -25.38 -11.42 15.15
CA THR A 248 -24.28 -11.76 16.06
C THR A 248 -23.55 -10.46 16.42
N ILE A 249 -23.65 -10.06 17.67
CA ILE A 249 -22.93 -8.92 18.20
C ILE A 249 -21.60 -9.43 18.74
N THR A 250 -20.51 -8.98 18.14
CA THR A 250 -19.17 -9.27 18.68
C THR A 250 -18.69 -8.03 19.42
N GLU A 251 -18.72 -8.07 20.74
CA GLU A 251 -18.08 -7.06 21.56
C GLU A 251 -16.62 -7.44 21.76
N THR A 252 -15.71 -6.53 21.40
CA THR A 252 -14.29 -6.72 21.64
C THR A 252 -13.90 -5.91 22.86
N SER A 253 -13.63 -6.57 23.96
CA SER A 253 -13.02 -5.98 25.15
C SER A 253 -11.50 -6.12 25.09
N VAL A 254 -10.81 -5.27 25.86
CA VAL A 254 -9.35 -5.27 25.92
C VAL A 254 -8.92 -5.49 27.35
N ASP A 255 -8.13 -6.51 27.60
CA ASP A 255 -7.44 -6.69 28.88
C ASP A 255 -6.20 -5.78 28.90
N THR A 256 -6.33 -4.65 29.59
CA THR A 256 -5.26 -3.66 29.69
C THR A 256 -4.18 -4.03 30.71
N SER A 257 -4.43 -5.02 31.59
CA SER A 257 -3.52 -5.41 32.67
C SER A 257 -2.27 -6.15 32.17
N ILE A 258 -2.34 -6.71 30.98
CA ILE A 258 -1.25 -7.51 30.39
C ILE A 258 -0.24 -6.68 29.59
N PHE A 259 -0.52 -5.39 29.35
CA PHE A 259 0.37 -4.53 28.60
C PHE A 259 1.55 -4.05 29.43
N ARG A 260 2.74 -4.14 28.84
CA ARG A 260 3.98 -3.54 29.34
C ARG A 260 4.33 -2.34 28.49
N PRO A 261 4.21 -1.11 29.01
CA PRO A 261 4.56 0.10 28.28
C PRO A 261 6.02 0.10 27.85
N LEU A 262 6.27 0.61 26.65
CA LEU A 262 7.61 0.92 26.17
C LEU A 262 7.84 2.44 26.28
N GLU A 263 9.01 2.81 26.77
CA GLU A 263 9.42 4.21 26.81
C GLU A 263 9.96 4.63 25.45
N TYR A 264 9.60 5.83 24.98
CA TYR A 264 10.19 6.36 23.77
C TYR A 264 11.60 6.89 24.04
N GLN A 265 12.53 6.59 23.13
CA GLN A 265 13.90 7.10 23.21
C GLN A 265 14.01 8.54 22.72
N ARG A 266 13.25 8.87 21.67
CA ARG A 266 13.28 10.18 21.02
C ARG A 266 11.93 10.50 20.42
N GLN A 267 11.52 11.76 20.58
CA GLN A 267 10.36 12.32 19.92
C GLN A 267 10.77 13.54 19.10
N GLN A 268 10.34 13.57 17.85
CA GLN A 268 10.52 14.67 16.91
C GLN A 268 9.16 15.07 16.34
N GLN A 269 9.10 16.13 15.53
CA GLN A 269 7.85 16.71 15.05
C GLN A 269 6.84 15.71 14.49
N PHE A 270 7.29 14.68 13.74
CA PHE A 270 6.40 13.71 13.05
C PHE A 270 6.65 12.26 13.47
N VAL A 271 7.61 12.01 14.36
CA VAL A 271 8.03 10.66 14.68
C VAL A 271 8.34 10.47 16.16
N SER A 272 7.83 9.37 16.72
CA SER A 272 8.23 8.84 18.03
C SER A 272 9.00 7.56 17.81
N VAL A 273 10.21 7.48 18.38
CA VAL A 273 11.13 6.35 18.21
C VAL A 273 11.23 5.56 19.50
N TYR A 274 11.03 4.25 19.38
CA TYR A 274 11.15 3.26 20.46
C TYR A 274 12.18 2.21 20.07
N HIS A 275 12.86 1.65 21.05
CA HIS A 275 13.84 0.60 20.85
C HIS A 275 13.73 -0.48 21.92
N GLN A 276 14.00 -1.72 21.51
CA GLN A 276 14.07 -2.90 22.35
C GLN A 276 15.36 -3.66 22.06
N GLU A 277 16.09 -4.07 23.10
CA GLU A 277 17.34 -4.85 22.95
C GLU A 277 17.10 -6.18 22.24
N SER A 278 16.02 -6.87 22.59
CA SER A 278 15.65 -8.14 21.96
C SER A 278 14.61 -7.93 20.86
N PRO A 279 14.77 -8.54 19.67
CA PRO A 279 13.80 -8.42 18.61
C PRO A 279 12.43 -8.96 19.02
N ILE A 280 11.39 -8.20 18.75
CA ILE A 280 10.00 -8.55 19.04
C ILE A 280 9.21 -8.77 17.75
N SER A 281 8.15 -9.58 17.83
CA SER A 281 7.27 -9.88 16.70
C SER A 281 5.96 -9.10 16.73
N ALA A 282 5.62 -8.47 17.87
CA ALA A 282 4.36 -7.75 18.01
C ALA A 282 4.48 -6.52 18.90
N ILE A 283 3.73 -5.49 18.55
CA ILE A 283 3.54 -4.27 19.34
C ILE A 283 2.07 -3.86 19.38
N TYR A 284 1.74 -3.03 20.35
CA TYR A 284 0.40 -2.51 20.59
C TYR A 284 0.46 -1.00 20.74
N LEU A 285 -0.20 -0.29 19.84
CA LEU A 285 -0.39 1.16 19.94
C LEU A 285 -1.66 1.41 20.75
N LEU A 286 -1.50 2.15 21.84
CA LEU A 286 -2.57 2.52 22.76
C LEU A 286 -2.81 4.03 22.66
N GLN A 287 -4.03 4.45 22.91
CA GLN A 287 -4.38 5.85 22.95
C GLN A 287 -3.57 6.60 24.04
N ALA A 288 -3.03 7.78 23.68
CA ALA A 288 -2.36 8.69 24.62
C ALA A 288 -2.87 10.13 24.56
N GLY A 289 -3.69 10.48 23.58
CA GLY A 289 -4.22 11.84 23.37
C GLY A 289 -5.67 11.85 22.89
N LYS A 290 -6.17 13.05 22.54
CA LYS A 290 -7.55 13.23 22.03
C LYS A 290 -7.68 13.01 20.52
N GLN A 291 -6.61 13.19 19.77
CA GLN A 291 -6.57 12.95 18.32
C GLN A 291 -5.75 11.70 18.03
N ASN A 292 -6.33 10.80 17.26
CA ASN A 292 -5.75 9.51 16.94
C ASN A 292 -5.64 9.39 15.42
N SER A 293 -4.53 9.87 14.86
CA SER A 293 -4.18 9.75 13.45
C SER A 293 -2.83 9.06 13.31
N LEU A 294 -2.68 8.20 12.29
CA LEU A 294 -1.46 7.48 12.00
C LEU A 294 -1.13 7.64 10.51
N ASN A 295 0.11 8.02 10.20
CA ASN A 295 0.59 8.10 8.82
C ASN A 295 1.47 6.91 8.43
N GLY A 296 1.87 6.09 9.39
CA GLY A 296 2.59 4.84 9.19
C GLY A 296 3.47 4.43 10.34
N LEU A 297 4.10 3.29 10.18
CA LEU A 297 5.11 2.75 11.08
C LEU A 297 6.36 2.42 10.27
N ILE A 298 7.53 2.52 10.90
CA ILE A 298 8.78 2.04 10.34
C ILE A 298 9.32 1.02 11.32
N LEU A 299 9.54 -0.21 10.84
CA LEU A 299 9.95 -1.35 11.66
C LEU A 299 11.32 -1.84 11.18
N GLU A 300 12.32 -1.71 12.03
CA GLU A 300 13.73 -2.01 11.74
C GLU A 300 14.27 -3.00 12.77
N ASN A 301 15.27 -3.78 12.37
CA ASN A 301 16.09 -4.56 13.31
C ASN A 301 17.45 -3.88 13.52
N ASP A 302 18.28 -4.42 14.39
CA ASP A 302 19.59 -3.82 14.70
C ASP A 302 20.71 -4.27 13.77
N ASN A 303 20.44 -5.17 12.84
CA ASN A 303 21.44 -5.63 11.90
C ASN A 303 21.79 -4.54 10.87
N PRO A 304 23.04 -4.47 10.44
CA PRO A 304 23.40 -3.67 9.28
C PRO A 304 22.74 -4.24 8.03
N GLY A 305 22.39 -3.37 7.08
CA GLY A 305 21.79 -3.84 5.84
C GLY A 305 20.86 -2.85 5.17
N VAL A 306 20.16 -3.35 4.16
CA VAL A 306 19.18 -2.59 3.38
C VAL A 306 17.81 -2.63 4.05
N ILE A 307 17.18 -1.47 4.12
CA ILE A 307 15.77 -1.29 4.45
C ILE A 307 15.07 -0.78 3.20
N TYR A 308 14.01 -1.48 2.77
CA TYR A 308 13.28 -1.11 1.55
C TYR A 308 11.84 -0.71 1.88
N HIS A 309 11.56 0.59 1.83
CA HIS A 309 10.27 1.18 2.15
C HIS A 309 9.38 1.22 0.92
N GLY A 310 8.33 0.41 0.88
CA GLY A 310 7.30 0.48 -0.14
C GLY A 310 6.18 1.43 0.28
N ILE A 311 5.97 2.51 -0.46
CA ILE A 311 4.89 3.48 -0.25
C ILE A 311 4.00 3.48 -1.47
N GLY A 312 2.86 2.82 -1.39
CA GLY A 312 1.90 2.75 -2.50
C GLY A 312 0.50 3.17 -2.07
N ALA A 313 -0.16 3.99 -2.89
CA ALA A 313 -1.53 4.42 -2.64
C ALA A 313 -2.45 4.04 -3.81
N ILE A 314 -3.46 3.19 -3.53
CA ILE A 314 -4.38 2.66 -4.55
C ILE A 314 -5.12 3.78 -5.26
N GLY A 315 -5.00 3.81 -6.59
CA GLY A 315 -5.70 4.76 -7.45
C GLY A 315 -5.14 6.18 -7.41
N SER A 316 -4.01 6.40 -6.72
CA SER A 316 -3.41 7.73 -6.64
C SER A 316 -2.56 8.03 -7.87
N MET A 317 -2.65 9.27 -8.31
CA MET A 317 -1.79 9.90 -9.29
C MET A 317 -0.66 10.66 -8.58
N VAL A 318 0.40 10.99 -9.30
CA VAL A 318 1.48 11.85 -8.77
C VAL A 318 0.95 13.21 -8.29
N SER A 319 -0.05 13.78 -8.97
CA SER A 319 -0.71 15.04 -8.59
C SER A 319 -1.40 14.96 -7.22
N ASN A 320 -1.91 13.79 -6.82
CA ASN A 320 -2.51 13.60 -5.49
C ASN A 320 -1.46 13.68 -4.38
N PHE A 321 -0.24 13.20 -4.61
CA PHE A 321 0.86 13.35 -3.69
C PHE A 321 1.37 14.80 -3.66
N ASN A 322 1.46 15.48 -4.81
CA ASN A 322 1.79 16.91 -4.87
C ASN A 322 0.81 17.76 -4.06
N ALA A 323 -0.45 17.39 -4.02
CA ALA A 323 -1.47 18.03 -3.19
C ALA A 323 -1.41 17.64 -1.69
N THR A 324 -0.40 16.87 -1.27
CA THR A 324 -0.24 16.36 0.09
C THR A 324 1.07 16.88 0.72
N PRO A 325 1.16 18.14 1.18
CA PRO A 325 2.41 18.72 1.68
C PRO A 325 3.02 17.98 2.88
N LEU A 326 2.18 17.36 3.73
CA LEU A 326 2.64 16.59 4.88
C LEU A 326 3.46 15.35 4.46
N PHE A 327 3.17 14.76 3.29
CA PHE A 327 3.96 13.66 2.73
C PHE A 327 5.43 14.04 2.62
N PHE A 328 5.73 15.16 1.96
CA PHE A 328 7.11 15.62 1.77
C PHE A 328 7.79 16.01 3.08
N LYS A 329 7.05 16.65 4.01
CA LYS A 329 7.56 17.00 5.34
C LYS A 329 7.93 15.77 6.18
N GLN A 330 7.25 14.65 5.96
CA GLN A 330 7.50 13.38 6.66
C GLN A 330 8.53 12.48 5.95
N LEU A 331 8.80 12.71 4.66
CA LEU A 331 9.73 11.88 3.88
C LEU A 331 11.13 11.76 4.53
N PRO A 332 11.72 12.83 5.09
CA PRO A 332 13.02 12.74 5.78
C PRO A 332 13.07 11.78 6.98
N VAL A 333 11.92 11.43 7.57
CA VAL A 333 11.84 10.45 8.67
C VAL A 333 12.37 9.07 8.24
N LEU A 334 12.28 8.76 6.94
CA LEU A 334 12.82 7.53 6.34
C LEU A 334 14.33 7.59 6.12
N SER A 335 14.94 8.78 6.22
CA SER A 335 16.38 9.01 5.92
C SER A 335 16.79 8.39 4.58
N PRO A 336 16.15 8.74 3.44
CA PRO A 336 16.32 8.04 2.17
C PRO A 336 17.76 8.20 1.64
N ASP A 337 18.37 7.09 1.28
CA ASP A 337 19.62 7.01 0.54
C ASP A 337 19.39 6.86 -0.96
N PHE A 338 18.19 6.44 -1.34
CA PHE A 338 17.75 6.27 -2.72
C PHE A 338 16.23 6.34 -2.79
N VAL A 339 15.69 7.03 -3.79
CA VAL A 339 14.26 7.13 -4.04
C VAL A 339 13.91 6.58 -5.42
N ILE A 340 12.90 5.73 -5.47
CA ILE A 340 12.32 5.18 -6.71
C ILE A 340 10.89 5.72 -6.82
N VAL A 341 10.51 6.19 -8.02
CA VAL A 341 9.19 6.78 -8.30
C VAL A 341 8.52 6.03 -9.44
N SER A 342 7.30 5.51 -9.21
CA SER A 342 6.57 4.67 -10.15
C SER A 342 5.10 5.10 -10.23
N PHE A 343 4.77 5.97 -11.21
CA PHE A 343 3.42 6.48 -11.50
C PHE A 343 3.14 6.45 -13.00
N GLY A 344 1.92 6.80 -13.40
CA GLY A 344 1.47 6.96 -14.78
C GLY A 344 0.27 6.09 -15.13
N THR A 345 0.05 4.98 -14.42
CA THR A 345 -1.10 4.10 -14.72
C THR A 345 -2.42 4.81 -14.47
N ASN A 346 -2.62 5.42 -13.31
CA ASN A 346 -3.89 6.10 -12.98
C ASN A 346 -4.11 7.36 -13.81
N GLU A 347 -3.06 8.07 -14.14
CA GLU A 347 -3.07 9.22 -15.04
C GLU A 347 -3.65 8.83 -16.39
N SER A 348 -3.20 7.71 -16.96
CA SER A 348 -3.64 7.23 -18.27
C SER A 348 -5.13 6.85 -18.33
N TYR A 349 -5.72 6.51 -17.18
CA TYR A 349 -7.17 6.24 -17.05
C TYR A 349 -8.00 7.48 -16.74
N SER A 350 -7.34 8.59 -16.47
CA SER A 350 -7.95 9.89 -16.17
C SER A 350 -7.78 10.88 -17.31
N ASP A 351 -7.36 10.39 -18.48
CA ASP A 351 -7.12 11.18 -19.70
C ASP A 351 -6.15 12.37 -19.50
N VAL A 352 -5.17 12.21 -18.58
CA VAL A 352 -4.11 13.20 -18.34
C VAL A 352 -3.16 13.22 -19.54
N THR A 353 -2.82 14.38 -20.06
CA THR A 353 -1.86 14.49 -21.16
C THR A 353 -0.43 14.18 -20.73
N ALA A 354 0.45 13.82 -21.67
CA ALA A 354 1.86 13.59 -21.36
C ALA A 354 2.53 14.86 -20.79
N GLU A 355 2.21 16.04 -21.31
CA GLU A 355 2.70 17.32 -20.81
C GLU A 355 2.30 17.56 -19.35
N GLU A 356 1.03 17.35 -19.02
CA GLU A 356 0.52 17.49 -17.65
C GLU A 356 1.15 16.45 -16.70
N PHE A 357 1.30 15.20 -17.15
CA PHE A 357 1.95 14.15 -16.39
C PHE A 357 3.41 14.51 -16.08
N ILE A 358 4.19 14.93 -17.07
CA ILE A 358 5.60 15.31 -16.88
C ILE A 358 5.72 16.53 -15.97
N THR A 359 4.86 17.54 -16.12
CA THR A 359 4.83 18.71 -15.23
C THR A 359 4.61 18.30 -13.78
N ASN A 360 3.66 17.39 -13.53
CA ASN A 360 3.41 16.87 -12.18
C ASN A 360 4.57 16.02 -11.66
N MET A 361 5.25 15.23 -12.50
CA MET A 361 6.45 14.47 -12.13
C MET A 361 7.62 15.39 -11.76
N GLU A 362 7.83 16.45 -12.51
CA GLU A 362 8.84 17.46 -12.20
C GLU A 362 8.60 18.13 -10.86
N LEU A 363 7.37 18.55 -10.62
CA LEU A 363 6.99 19.13 -9.32
C LEU A 363 7.23 18.14 -8.18
N PHE A 364 6.89 16.85 -8.37
CA PHE A 364 7.09 15.81 -7.37
C PHE A 364 8.57 15.57 -7.07
N ILE A 365 9.40 15.45 -8.12
CA ILE A 365 10.85 15.26 -7.99
C ILE A 365 11.49 16.48 -7.30
N ASN A 366 11.10 17.69 -7.68
CA ASN A 366 11.59 18.90 -7.07
C ASN A 366 11.20 19.00 -5.58
N ASN A 367 9.97 18.62 -5.22
CA ASN A 367 9.57 18.52 -3.83
C ASN A 367 10.40 17.50 -3.05
N ILE A 368 10.71 16.33 -3.63
CA ILE A 368 11.63 15.38 -2.98
C ILE A 368 12.99 16.02 -2.72
N ARG A 369 13.57 16.70 -3.70
CA ARG A 369 14.89 17.39 -3.58
C ARG A 369 14.89 18.50 -2.53
N VAL A 370 13.76 19.21 -2.34
CA VAL A 370 13.64 20.23 -1.29
C VAL A 370 13.77 19.62 0.11
N PHE A 371 13.17 18.45 0.35
CA PHE A 371 13.14 17.82 1.67
C PHE A 371 14.24 16.77 1.87
N CYS A 372 14.78 16.21 0.80
CA CYS A 372 15.84 15.21 0.79
C CYS A 372 16.86 15.61 -0.29
N PRO A 373 17.68 16.65 -0.04
CA PRO A 373 18.67 17.10 -1.02
C PRO A 373 19.70 15.99 -1.28
N ASP A 374 20.25 15.97 -2.49
CA ASP A 374 21.31 15.07 -2.95
C ASP A 374 20.94 13.57 -2.98
N VAL A 375 19.69 13.22 -2.71
CA VAL A 375 19.24 11.82 -2.81
C VAL A 375 19.17 11.40 -4.28
N PRO A 376 19.83 10.30 -4.69
CA PRO A 376 19.66 9.74 -6.02
C PRO A 376 18.19 9.35 -6.26
N ILE A 377 17.65 9.71 -7.43
CA ILE A 377 16.28 9.43 -7.82
C ILE A 377 16.28 8.59 -9.10
N LEU A 378 15.50 7.51 -9.10
CA LEU A 378 15.18 6.73 -10.30
C LEU A 378 13.68 6.78 -10.54
N VAL A 379 13.29 6.99 -11.80
CA VAL A 379 11.88 6.90 -12.22
C VAL A 379 11.71 5.66 -13.09
N THR A 380 10.66 4.88 -12.85
CA THR A 380 10.25 3.83 -13.78
C THR A 380 9.19 4.38 -14.73
N THR A 381 9.25 4.00 -16.01
CA THR A 381 8.09 4.21 -16.88
C THR A 381 6.89 3.40 -16.36
N PRO A 382 5.64 3.84 -16.61
CA PRO A 382 4.47 3.03 -16.23
C PRO A 382 4.44 1.73 -17.04
N PRO A 383 3.99 0.60 -16.46
CA PRO A 383 3.90 -0.66 -17.19
C PRO A 383 2.77 -0.63 -18.23
N THR A 384 2.85 -1.52 -19.24
CA THR A 384 1.80 -1.66 -20.24
C THR A 384 0.43 -1.97 -19.61
N SER A 385 -0.64 -1.44 -20.19
CA SER A 385 -2.02 -1.71 -19.76
C SER A 385 -2.99 -1.49 -20.91
N LEU A 386 -4.26 -1.94 -20.78
CA LEU A 386 -5.31 -1.66 -21.75
C LEU A 386 -6.35 -0.71 -21.16
N LEU A 387 -6.81 0.22 -21.95
CA LEU A 387 -7.96 1.07 -21.63
C LEU A 387 -9.28 0.26 -21.70
N ARG A 388 -10.37 0.88 -21.27
CA ARG A 388 -11.71 0.27 -21.35
C ARG A 388 -11.98 -0.32 -22.74
N ARG A 389 -12.66 -1.48 -22.77
CA ARG A 389 -12.96 -2.24 -24.00
C ARG A 389 -11.69 -2.71 -24.73
N GLU A 390 -10.65 -3.04 -23.97
CA GLU A 390 -9.39 -3.59 -24.47
C GLU A 390 -8.69 -2.72 -25.56
N ARG A 391 -8.91 -1.41 -25.50
CA ARG A 391 -8.20 -0.47 -26.37
C ARG A 391 -6.74 -0.32 -25.92
N LEU A 392 -5.85 -0.15 -26.87
CA LEU A 392 -4.45 0.16 -26.58
C LEU A 392 -4.33 1.46 -25.79
N ASN A 393 -3.43 1.48 -24.82
CA ASN A 393 -3.21 2.63 -23.96
C ASN A 393 -2.05 3.50 -24.49
N ASN A 394 -2.36 4.38 -25.43
CA ASN A 394 -1.37 5.29 -26.01
C ASN A 394 -0.83 6.31 -24.99
N TYR A 395 -1.59 6.65 -23.96
CA TYR A 395 -1.09 7.54 -22.89
C TYR A 395 0.17 6.99 -22.23
N VAL A 396 0.19 5.68 -21.93
CA VAL A 396 1.36 5.04 -21.31
C VAL A 396 2.57 5.07 -22.25
N LEU A 397 2.38 4.90 -23.56
CA LEU A 397 3.42 5.09 -24.56
C LEU A 397 3.97 6.53 -24.52
N GLU A 398 3.09 7.52 -24.63
CA GLU A 398 3.48 8.94 -24.63
C GLU A 398 4.20 9.35 -23.33
N TYR A 399 3.74 8.84 -22.17
CA TYR A 399 4.42 9.07 -20.88
C TYR A 399 5.81 8.44 -20.84
N SER A 400 5.92 7.22 -21.36
CA SER A 400 7.20 6.50 -21.39
C SER A 400 8.20 7.21 -22.27
N ASP A 401 7.78 7.60 -23.49
CA ASP A 401 8.63 8.36 -24.41
C ASP A 401 9.09 9.68 -23.79
N ALA A 402 8.20 10.42 -23.14
CA ALA A 402 8.52 11.69 -22.51
C ALA A 402 9.45 11.52 -21.28
N LEU A 403 9.22 10.52 -20.44
CA LEU A 403 10.11 10.19 -19.31
C LEU A 403 11.49 9.80 -19.79
N MET A 404 11.58 8.98 -20.85
CA MET A 404 12.86 8.50 -21.36
C MET A 404 13.72 9.61 -22.02
N GLN A 405 13.19 10.82 -22.22
CA GLN A 405 13.99 11.99 -22.65
C GLN A 405 14.68 12.71 -21.49
N ARG A 406 14.34 12.41 -20.24
CA ARG A 406 14.93 13.08 -19.07
C ARG A 406 16.38 12.68 -18.86
N GLU A 407 17.18 13.65 -18.34
CA GLU A 407 18.61 13.47 -18.05
C GLU A 407 18.95 13.76 -16.58
N ASP A 408 18.00 14.29 -15.83
CA ASP A 408 18.18 14.72 -14.43
C ASP A 408 17.89 13.64 -13.37
N VAL A 409 17.40 12.48 -13.81
CA VAL A 409 17.11 11.30 -12.99
C VAL A 409 17.55 10.02 -13.71
N ALA A 410 17.83 8.96 -12.94
CA ALA A 410 17.99 7.64 -13.53
C ALA A 410 16.63 7.10 -13.99
N LEU A 411 16.62 6.28 -15.03
CA LEU A 411 15.37 5.80 -15.64
C LEU A 411 15.44 4.30 -15.91
N TRP A 412 14.37 3.60 -15.58
CA TRP A 412 14.20 2.20 -15.94
C TRP A 412 12.92 2.01 -16.76
N ASP A 413 13.07 1.48 -17.98
CA ASP A 413 11.98 1.36 -18.93
C ASP A 413 11.12 0.10 -18.68
N LEU A 414 10.22 0.20 -17.70
CA LEU A 414 9.26 -0.85 -17.36
C LEU A 414 8.22 -1.06 -18.47
N TYR A 415 7.88 -0.01 -19.24
CA TYR A 415 6.96 -0.10 -20.37
C TYR A 415 7.48 -1.06 -21.43
N SER A 416 8.71 -0.86 -21.90
CA SER A 416 9.33 -1.75 -22.89
C SER A 416 9.54 -3.16 -22.33
N PHE A 417 9.95 -3.28 -21.05
CA PHE A 417 10.06 -4.58 -20.38
C PHE A 417 8.74 -5.35 -20.37
N THR A 418 7.62 -4.65 -20.20
CA THR A 418 6.28 -5.26 -20.21
C THR A 418 5.67 -5.38 -21.62
N GLY A 419 6.49 -5.29 -22.67
CA GLY A 419 6.12 -5.56 -24.07
C GLY A 419 5.56 -4.34 -24.82
N GLY A 420 5.71 -3.14 -24.28
CA GLY A 420 5.28 -1.91 -24.94
C GLY A 420 3.77 -1.86 -25.20
N LEU A 421 3.38 -1.21 -26.29
CA LEU A 421 1.96 -0.97 -26.60
C LEU A 421 1.13 -2.24 -26.75
N MET A 422 1.72 -3.32 -27.25
CA MET A 422 1.04 -4.60 -27.48
C MET A 422 1.13 -5.57 -26.32
N GLY A 423 2.05 -5.36 -25.36
CA GLY A 423 2.36 -6.30 -24.31
C GLY A 423 1.17 -6.78 -23.50
N ALA A 424 0.24 -5.86 -23.16
CA ALA A 424 -0.97 -6.22 -22.43
C ALA A 424 -1.93 -7.13 -23.22
N LYS A 425 -1.98 -7.01 -24.57
CA LYS A 425 -2.78 -7.89 -25.43
C LYS A 425 -2.12 -9.24 -25.59
N GLU A 426 -0.82 -9.26 -25.75
CA GLU A 426 -0.04 -10.50 -25.92
C GLU A 426 0.00 -11.31 -24.63
N ASN A 427 -0.01 -10.65 -23.49
CA ASN A 427 -0.07 -11.22 -22.14
C ASN A 427 0.77 -12.48 -21.99
N SER A 428 2.03 -12.41 -22.39
CA SER A 428 2.95 -13.55 -22.36
C SER A 428 3.15 -14.08 -20.93
N ALA A 429 3.70 -15.28 -20.81
CA ALA A 429 4.02 -15.89 -19.51
C ALA A 429 4.97 -15.02 -18.66
N ALA A 430 5.77 -14.14 -19.29
CA ALA A 430 6.66 -13.22 -18.60
C ALA A 430 5.91 -11.98 -18.06
N ILE A 431 4.91 -11.48 -18.78
CA ILE A 431 4.16 -10.26 -18.46
C ILE A 431 3.07 -10.56 -17.44
N GLN A 432 2.24 -11.57 -17.66
CA GLN A 432 1.18 -12.04 -16.75
C GLN A 432 0.26 -10.91 -16.23
N ILE A 433 -0.32 -10.14 -17.15
CA ILE A 433 -1.30 -9.12 -16.79
C ILE A 433 -2.56 -9.78 -16.22
N ALA A 434 -3.21 -9.16 -15.23
CA ALA A 434 -4.41 -9.67 -14.60
C ALA A 434 -5.66 -9.44 -15.49
N LYS A 435 -6.79 -10.05 -15.12
CA LYS A 435 -8.04 -10.00 -15.90
C LYS A 435 -8.64 -8.60 -16.08
N ASP A 436 -8.24 -7.65 -15.25
CA ASP A 436 -8.67 -6.24 -15.37
C ASP A 436 -7.88 -5.48 -16.46
N ASN A 437 -6.86 -6.10 -17.03
CA ASN A 437 -5.96 -5.53 -18.03
C ASN A 437 -5.20 -4.27 -17.58
N ILE A 438 -5.10 -4.08 -16.27
CA ILE A 438 -4.43 -2.95 -15.61
C ILE A 438 -3.32 -3.46 -14.69
N HIS A 439 -3.70 -4.30 -13.74
CA HIS A 439 -2.80 -4.88 -12.75
C HIS A 439 -2.15 -6.15 -13.29
N TYR A 440 -1.17 -6.64 -12.57
CA TYR A 440 -0.45 -7.87 -12.89
C TYR A 440 -0.78 -8.95 -11.88
N THR A 441 -0.61 -10.21 -12.26
CA THR A 441 -0.62 -11.30 -11.30
C THR A 441 0.55 -11.16 -10.32
N SER A 442 0.54 -11.89 -9.21
CA SER A 442 1.70 -11.92 -8.32
C SER A 442 2.98 -12.34 -9.04
N GLY A 443 2.88 -13.29 -9.98
CA GLY A 443 3.99 -13.72 -10.83
C GLY A 443 4.50 -12.60 -11.74
N GLY A 444 3.59 -11.84 -12.37
CA GLY A 444 3.96 -10.71 -13.23
C GLY A 444 4.71 -9.62 -12.46
N TYR A 445 4.23 -9.26 -11.27
CA TYR A 445 4.96 -8.31 -10.41
C TYR A 445 6.31 -8.84 -9.93
N ILE A 446 6.41 -10.13 -9.61
CA ILE A 446 7.70 -10.75 -9.22
C ILE A 446 8.68 -10.68 -10.39
N ASN A 447 8.24 -10.98 -11.61
CA ASN A 447 9.09 -10.88 -12.81
C ASN A 447 9.59 -9.45 -13.02
N GLN A 448 8.71 -8.45 -12.91
CA GLN A 448 9.09 -7.02 -13.01
C GLN A 448 10.11 -6.63 -11.94
N GLY A 449 9.86 -6.97 -10.67
CA GLY A 449 10.77 -6.66 -9.57
C GLY A 449 12.11 -7.37 -9.69
N THR A 450 12.11 -8.62 -10.16
CA THR A 450 13.35 -9.39 -10.42
C THR A 450 14.17 -8.76 -11.54
N ALA A 451 13.53 -8.40 -12.66
CA ALA A 451 14.21 -7.71 -13.76
C ALA A 451 14.80 -6.37 -13.32
N PHE A 452 14.05 -5.59 -12.54
CA PHE A 452 14.52 -4.32 -12.01
C PHE A 452 15.74 -4.48 -11.09
N VAL A 453 15.69 -5.40 -10.11
CA VAL A 453 16.81 -5.59 -9.19
C VAL A 453 18.04 -6.15 -9.89
N ASN A 454 17.86 -6.99 -10.92
CA ASN A 454 18.98 -7.48 -11.74
C ASN A 454 19.64 -6.33 -12.50
N ALA A 455 18.86 -5.41 -13.09
CA ALA A 455 19.38 -4.21 -13.73
C ALA A 455 20.18 -3.34 -12.73
N LEU A 456 19.62 -3.08 -11.55
CA LEU A 456 20.26 -2.29 -10.51
C LEU A 456 21.58 -2.94 -10.03
N LEU A 457 21.58 -4.25 -9.79
CA LEU A 457 22.75 -5.00 -9.36
C LEU A 457 23.80 -5.15 -10.47
N HIS A 458 23.38 -5.16 -11.73
CA HIS A 458 24.29 -5.14 -12.87
C HIS A 458 25.08 -3.81 -12.90
N GLU A 459 24.40 -2.67 -12.82
CA GLU A 459 25.02 -1.34 -12.78
C GLU A 459 25.93 -1.19 -11.55
N TYR A 460 25.48 -1.66 -10.37
CA TYR A 460 26.31 -1.70 -9.16
C TYR A 460 27.61 -2.49 -9.37
N LYS A 461 27.52 -3.70 -9.94
CA LYS A 461 28.70 -4.55 -10.19
C LYS A 461 29.63 -3.93 -11.25
N TYR A 462 29.05 -3.29 -12.28
CA TYR A 462 29.80 -2.57 -13.29
C TYR A 462 30.56 -1.40 -12.66
N TYR A 463 29.88 -0.56 -11.89
CA TYR A 463 30.49 0.54 -11.17
C TYR A 463 31.59 0.08 -10.22
N LYS A 464 31.33 -0.93 -9.38
CA LYS A 464 32.29 -1.47 -8.42
C LYS A 464 33.58 -1.97 -9.09
N ARG A 465 33.50 -2.52 -10.31
CA ARG A 465 34.66 -2.98 -11.07
C ARG A 465 35.47 -1.86 -11.71
N ASN A 466 34.85 -0.73 -12.04
CA ASN A 466 35.45 0.34 -12.84
C ASN A 466 35.64 1.66 -12.05
N ARG A 467 35.51 1.65 -10.73
CA ARG A 467 35.59 2.84 -9.88
C ARG A 467 37.04 3.31 -9.56
N GLU A 468 38.07 2.64 -10.12
CA GLU A 468 39.50 2.96 -9.89
C GLU A 468 39.95 4.20 -10.67
#